data_2541473bd0ab47b89d5bd8680fb524b1
#
_entry.id   2541473bd0ab47b89d5bd8680fb524b1
#
_cell.length_a   1.000
_cell.length_b   1.000
_cell.length_c   1.000
_cell.angle_alpha   90.00
_cell.angle_beta   90.00
_cell.angle_gamma   90.00
#
_symmetry.space_group_name_H-M   'P 1'
#
loop_
_entity.id
_entity.type
_entity.pdbx_description
1 polymer ?
#
loop_
_entity_poly.entity_id
_entity_poly.type
_entity_poly.pdbx_seq_one_letter_code
_entity_poly.pdbx_strand_id
1 'polypeptide(L)'
;MMKFVTLVTFSMALVVTPPLVPAFAAGGGGGGGGGGSDPYGSAYGSPPPSTSPSDNGKAARTTHKTKKPAKQSSFDDPVFAKGYRAAYDTIYERHDYAGAIEQLKTLGQDDHPNVANLIGYSYRKLGDYKLSQVWYERALKADPNHVLTWQYYGLWQIEQGNREQAKYHLSRIASICGTDCAEYRSLEAALESPPGTGLVY
;
A
#
# COMPACT_ATOMS: atom_id res chain seq x y z
N MET A 1 37.56 -68.07 -13.04
CA MET A 1 36.11 -68.11 -12.81
C MET A 1 35.63 -66.67 -12.67
N MET A 2 35.16 -66.08 -13.78
CA MET A 2 34.62 -64.72 -13.82
C MET A 2 33.11 -64.80 -13.59
N LYS A 3 32.61 -64.14 -12.52
CA LYS A 3 31.15 -63.98 -12.27
C LYS A 3 30.68 -62.67 -12.89
N PHE A 4 29.84 -62.80 -13.92
CA PHE A 4 29.11 -61.69 -14.53
C PHE A 4 27.98 -61.29 -13.62
N VAL A 5 27.97 -60.03 -13.14
CA VAL A 5 26.84 -59.41 -12.43
C VAL A 5 26.01 -58.67 -13.46
N THR A 6 24.78 -59.14 -13.67
CA THR A 6 23.82 -58.54 -14.56
C THR A 6 23.11 -57.38 -13.86
N LEU A 7 23.33 -56.16 -14.33
CA LEU A 7 22.65 -54.96 -13.81
C LEU A 7 21.28 -54.83 -14.50
N VAL A 8 20.21 -55.03 -13.76
CA VAL A 8 18.82 -54.77 -14.21
C VAL A 8 18.48 -53.32 -13.95
N THR A 9 18.42 -52.54 -15.02
CA THR A 9 17.92 -51.16 -14.97
C THR A 9 16.40 -51.14 -15.02
N PHE A 10 15.77 -50.74 -13.92
CA PHE A 10 14.34 -50.52 -13.84
C PHE A 10 14.04 -49.09 -14.33
N SER A 11 13.53 -48.96 -15.55
CA SER A 11 13.02 -47.69 -16.08
C SER A 11 11.61 -47.47 -15.54
N MET A 12 11.48 -46.53 -14.58
CA MET A 12 10.20 -46.07 -14.09
C MET A 12 9.70 -44.92 -14.97
N ALA A 13 8.73 -45.20 -15.84
CA ALA A 13 8.09 -44.21 -16.67
C ALA A 13 7.15 -43.35 -15.78
N LEU A 14 7.50 -42.09 -15.58
CA LEU A 14 6.64 -41.11 -14.92
C LEU A 14 5.55 -40.66 -15.91
N VAL A 15 4.33 -41.17 -15.73
CA VAL A 15 3.16 -40.70 -16.47
C VAL A 15 2.71 -39.38 -15.83
N VAL A 16 3.06 -38.24 -16.44
CA VAL A 16 2.55 -36.91 -16.07
C VAL A 16 1.18 -36.76 -16.73
N THR A 17 0.13 -36.90 -15.95
CA THR A 17 -1.23 -36.54 -16.39
C THR A 17 -1.39 -35.02 -16.25
N PRO A 18 -1.78 -34.26 -17.29
CA PRO A 18 -2.08 -32.85 -17.16
C PRO A 18 -3.39 -32.67 -16.36
N PRO A 19 -3.50 -31.62 -15.52
CA PRO A 19 -4.76 -31.31 -14.85
C PRO A 19 -5.81 -30.88 -15.87
N LEU A 20 -7.00 -31.47 -15.77
CA LEU A 20 -8.19 -31.02 -16.49
C LEU A 20 -8.57 -29.62 -15.99
N VAL A 21 -8.43 -28.63 -16.85
CA VAL A 21 -8.97 -27.28 -16.63
C VAL A 21 -10.45 -27.33 -17.06
N PRO A 22 -11.43 -27.04 -16.19
CA PRO A 22 -12.80 -26.87 -16.60
C PRO A 22 -12.92 -25.63 -17.49
N ALA A 23 -13.36 -25.82 -18.72
CA ALA A 23 -13.75 -24.75 -19.63
C ALA A 23 -15.00 -24.05 -19.05
N PHE A 24 -14.85 -22.85 -18.57
CA PHE A 24 -15.98 -21.96 -18.30
C PHE A 24 -16.47 -21.37 -19.62
N ALA A 25 -17.69 -21.68 -19.96
CA ALA A 25 -18.40 -21.19 -21.11
C ALA A 25 -18.49 -19.66 -21.08
N ALA A 26 -18.16 -19.07 -22.21
CA ALA A 26 -18.40 -17.64 -22.48
C ALA A 26 -19.90 -17.37 -22.53
N GLY A 27 -20.40 -16.67 -21.51
CA GLY A 27 -21.69 -15.99 -21.51
C GLY A 27 -21.43 -14.48 -21.65
N GLY A 28 -21.78 -13.92 -22.81
CA GLY A 28 -21.71 -12.48 -23.05
C GLY A 28 -22.81 -11.74 -22.30
N GLY A 29 -22.54 -10.48 -21.95
CA GLY A 29 -23.58 -9.55 -21.54
C GLY A 29 -23.11 -8.44 -20.60
N GLY A 30 -23.03 -7.21 -21.11
CA GLY A 30 -23.40 -6.03 -20.37
C GLY A 30 -22.27 -5.32 -19.60
N GLY A 31 -21.87 -4.16 -20.15
CA GLY A 31 -20.99 -3.19 -19.52
C GLY A 31 -21.45 -2.77 -18.13
N GLY A 32 -20.49 -2.66 -17.26
CA GLY A 32 -20.57 -2.05 -15.96
C GLY A 32 -19.13 -1.79 -15.53
N GLY A 33 -18.70 -0.54 -15.60
CA GLY A 33 -17.42 -0.10 -15.07
C GLY A 33 -17.38 -0.36 -13.57
N GLY A 34 -16.87 -1.50 -13.20
CA GLY A 34 -16.50 -1.83 -11.83
C GLY A 34 -15.15 -1.23 -11.55
N GLY A 35 -15.10 0.03 -11.16
CA GLY A 35 -13.93 0.59 -10.49
C GLY A 35 -13.63 -0.31 -9.31
N GLY A 36 -12.45 -0.94 -9.31
CA GLY A 36 -11.94 -1.67 -8.16
C GLY A 36 -11.89 -0.69 -7.00
N SER A 37 -12.87 -0.80 -6.13
CA SER A 37 -12.92 -0.01 -4.92
C SER A 37 -11.76 -0.47 -4.07
N ASP A 38 -10.65 0.28 -4.08
CA ASP A 38 -9.65 0.19 -3.06
C ASP A 38 -10.35 0.48 -1.74
N PRO A 39 -10.48 -0.48 -0.84
CA PRO A 39 -11.18 -0.29 0.43
C PRO A 39 -10.57 0.82 1.29
N TYR A 40 -9.40 1.31 0.92
CA TYR A 40 -8.66 2.32 1.65
C TYR A 40 -8.55 3.68 0.93
N GLY A 41 -8.90 3.77 -0.35
CA GLY A 41 -8.79 4.99 -1.15
C GLY A 41 -9.67 6.14 -0.65
N SER A 42 -10.76 5.83 0.04
CA SER A 42 -11.71 6.85 0.52
C SER A 42 -11.31 7.55 1.81
N ALA A 43 -10.39 6.95 2.60
CA ALA A 43 -10.06 7.49 3.92
C ALA A 43 -8.93 8.54 3.89
N TYR A 44 -8.03 8.48 2.89
CA TYR A 44 -6.78 9.27 2.93
C TYR A 44 -6.38 9.92 1.59
N GLY A 45 -7.16 9.80 0.54
CA GLY A 45 -6.71 10.22 -0.80
C GLY A 45 -7.66 11.09 -1.61
N SER A 46 -8.87 11.37 -1.14
CA SER A 46 -9.74 12.30 -1.83
C SER A 46 -9.37 13.73 -1.45
N PRO A 47 -8.94 14.59 -2.40
CA PRO A 47 -8.87 16.01 -2.12
C PRO A 47 -10.29 16.50 -1.84
N PRO A 48 -10.45 17.51 -0.96
CA PRO A 48 -11.73 18.14 -0.73
C PRO A 48 -12.30 18.66 -2.08
N PRO A 49 -13.63 18.63 -2.28
CA PRO A 49 -14.24 19.19 -3.48
C PRO A 49 -13.84 20.65 -3.60
N SER A 50 -13.38 21.05 -4.77
CA SER A 50 -13.06 22.43 -5.09
C SER A 50 -14.35 23.26 -4.98
N THR A 51 -14.56 23.91 -3.85
CA THR A 51 -15.54 24.98 -3.73
C THR A 51 -14.94 26.22 -4.35
N SER A 52 -15.47 26.62 -5.50
CA SER A 52 -15.23 27.94 -6.07
C SER A 52 -15.59 29.02 -5.05
N PRO A 53 -14.78 30.08 -4.89
CA PRO A 53 -15.10 31.15 -3.99
C PRO A 53 -16.28 31.95 -4.54
N SER A 54 -17.39 31.93 -3.85
CA SER A 54 -18.43 32.92 -4.03
C SER A 54 -18.04 34.16 -3.25
N ASP A 55 -17.81 35.24 -3.99
CA ASP A 55 -17.49 36.56 -3.53
C ASP A 55 -18.68 37.14 -2.75
N ASN A 56 -18.50 37.59 -1.49
CA ASN A 56 -19.14 38.80 -0.99
C ASN A 56 -18.75 39.13 0.45
N GLY A 57 -18.11 40.28 0.59
CA GLY A 57 -18.57 41.25 1.56
C GLY A 57 -17.83 41.45 2.89
N LYS A 58 -17.07 42.52 2.90
CA LYS A 58 -16.91 43.51 3.98
C LYS A 58 -15.88 43.31 5.09
N ALA A 59 -14.92 44.22 5.02
CA ALA A 59 -13.85 44.50 5.95
C ALA A 59 -14.29 44.70 7.42
N ALA A 60 -13.57 44.04 8.31
CA ALA A 60 -13.37 44.50 9.71
C ALA A 60 -11.87 44.39 10.05
N ARG A 61 -11.26 45.52 10.28
CA ARG A 61 -9.85 45.70 10.61
C ARG A 61 -9.66 45.40 12.10
N THR A 62 -9.07 44.26 12.40
CA THR A 62 -8.60 43.90 13.73
C THR A 62 -7.10 43.57 13.68
N THR A 63 -6.36 44.22 14.55
CA THR A 63 -4.92 44.15 14.73
C THR A 63 -4.49 42.73 15.05
N HIS A 64 -3.76 42.08 14.14
CA HIS A 64 -3.26 40.73 14.33
C HIS A 64 -1.89 40.71 15.00
N LYS A 65 -1.86 40.13 16.19
CA LYS A 65 -0.69 39.48 16.77
C LYS A 65 -0.23 38.43 15.78
N THR A 66 1.00 38.53 15.25
CA THR A 66 1.62 37.58 14.30
C THR A 66 1.67 36.19 14.91
N LYS A 67 0.70 35.35 14.61
CA LYS A 67 0.80 33.90 14.76
C LYS A 67 1.84 33.41 13.75
N LYS A 68 2.81 32.61 14.25
CA LYS A 68 3.69 31.79 13.40
C LYS A 68 2.84 31.12 12.33
N PRO A 69 3.21 31.18 11.03
CA PRO A 69 2.40 30.57 9.98
C PRO A 69 2.26 29.08 10.31
N ALA A 70 1.02 28.60 10.38
CA ALA A 70 0.74 27.18 10.41
C ALA A 70 1.40 26.58 9.18
N LYS A 71 2.13 25.45 9.32
CA LYS A 71 2.67 24.71 8.17
C LYS A 71 1.49 24.41 7.26
N GLN A 72 1.46 25.08 6.10
CA GLN A 72 0.47 24.85 5.06
C GLN A 72 0.60 23.38 4.64
N SER A 73 -0.53 22.67 4.54
CA SER A 73 -0.53 21.28 4.10
C SER A 73 0.03 21.20 2.67
N SER A 74 0.92 20.24 2.40
CA SER A 74 1.43 20.03 1.04
C SER A 74 0.31 19.74 0.05
N PHE A 75 -0.83 19.19 0.52
CA PHE A 75 -2.01 18.94 -0.31
C PHE A 75 -2.79 20.21 -0.68
N ASP A 76 -2.51 21.36 -0.04
CA ASP A 76 -3.05 22.67 -0.46
C ASP A 76 -2.33 23.21 -1.71
N ASP A 77 -1.16 22.64 -2.05
CA ASP A 77 -0.48 22.90 -3.32
C ASP A 77 -1.11 22.03 -4.43
N PRO A 78 -1.78 22.64 -5.43
CA PRO A 78 -2.45 21.89 -6.50
C PRO A 78 -1.49 21.09 -7.38
N VAL A 79 -0.22 21.52 -7.49
CA VAL A 79 0.80 20.80 -8.27
C VAL A 79 1.18 19.52 -7.54
N PHE A 80 1.45 19.62 -6.23
CA PHE A 80 1.72 18.45 -5.38
C PHE A 80 0.53 17.49 -5.39
N ALA A 81 -0.68 17.98 -5.11
CA ALA A 81 -1.88 17.15 -5.06
C ALA A 81 -2.14 16.38 -6.36
N LYS A 82 -1.97 17.05 -7.52
CA LYS A 82 -2.11 16.43 -8.84
C LYS A 82 -1.05 15.35 -9.07
N GLY A 83 0.22 15.66 -8.78
CA GLY A 83 1.32 14.71 -8.96
C GLY A 83 1.21 13.49 -8.04
N TYR A 84 0.84 13.70 -6.78
CA TYR A 84 0.59 12.62 -5.82
C TYR A 84 -0.55 11.70 -6.30
N ARG A 85 -1.67 12.26 -6.77
CA ARG A 85 -2.78 11.49 -7.33
C ARG A 85 -2.34 10.67 -8.55
N ALA A 86 -1.58 11.25 -9.47
CA ALA A 86 -1.08 10.54 -10.65
C ALA A 86 -0.21 9.33 -10.26
N ALA A 87 0.65 9.48 -9.25
CA ALA A 87 1.45 8.38 -8.73
C ALA A 87 0.58 7.32 -8.03
N TYR A 88 -0.45 7.74 -7.28
CA TYR A 88 -1.42 6.85 -6.67
C TYR A 88 -2.14 5.99 -7.72
N ASP A 89 -2.67 6.60 -8.79
CA ASP A 89 -3.32 5.89 -9.90
C ASP A 89 -2.32 4.93 -10.60
N THR A 90 -1.05 5.31 -10.68
CA THR A 90 0.01 4.46 -11.26
C THR A 90 0.25 3.20 -10.41
N ILE A 91 0.15 3.32 -9.07
CA ILE A 91 0.24 2.18 -8.16
C ILE A 91 -0.98 1.26 -8.28
N TYR A 92 -2.18 1.81 -8.07
CA TYR A 92 -3.37 1.00 -7.80
C TYR A 92 -4.14 0.60 -9.07
N GLU A 93 -4.09 1.44 -10.13
CA GLU A 93 -4.79 1.14 -11.38
C GLU A 93 -3.88 0.41 -12.39
N ARG A 94 -2.59 0.80 -12.43
CA ARG A 94 -1.66 0.28 -13.44
C ARG A 94 -0.69 -0.75 -12.90
N HIS A 95 -0.56 -0.85 -11.59
CA HIS A 95 0.43 -1.70 -10.91
C HIS A 95 1.87 -1.46 -11.37
N ASP A 96 2.16 -0.24 -11.86
CA ASP A 96 3.51 0.18 -12.25
C ASP A 96 4.22 0.81 -11.04
N TYR A 97 4.71 -0.05 -10.18
CA TYR A 97 5.38 0.37 -8.95
C TYR A 97 6.69 1.11 -9.19
N ALA A 98 7.43 0.73 -10.24
CA ALA A 98 8.68 1.41 -10.58
C ALA A 98 8.41 2.84 -11.09
N GLY A 99 7.47 3.00 -12.02
CA GLY A 99 7.05 4.31 -12.51
C GLY A 99 6.49 5.20 -11.41
N ALA A 100 5.72 4.62 -10.48
CA ALA A 100 5.18 5.36 -9.34
C ALA A 100 6.27 5.88 -8.40
N ILE A 101 7.33 5.11 -8.12
CA ILE A 101 8.46 5.56 -7.32
C ILE A 101 9.12 6.79 -7.95
N GLU A 102 9.36 6.76 -9.26
CA GLU A 102 9.94 7.90 -9.97
C GLU A 102 9.03 9.14 -9.92
N GLN A 103 7.73 8.97 -10.14
CA GLN A 103 6.74 10.05 -10.03
C GLN A 103 6.73 10.65 -8.63
N LEU A 104 6.69 9.83 -7.58
CA LEU A 104 6.68 10.29 -6.18
C LEU A 104 7.95 11.06 -5.83
N LYS A 105 9.12 10.57 -6.24
CA LYS A 105 10.40 11.26 -6.02
C LYS A 105 10.47 12.61 -6.75
N THR A 106 9.88 12.72 -7.94
CA THR A 106 9.82 13.98 -8.70
C THR A 106 9.04 15.07 -7.96
N LEU A 107 8.16 14.71 -7.01
CA LEU A 107 7.47 15.70 -6.18
C LEU A 107 8.41 16.48 -5.23
N GLY A 108 9.61 15.97 -4.99
CA GLY A 108 10.59 16.59 -4.08
C GLY A 108 10.15 16.66 -2.62
N GLN A 109 9.21 15.81 -2.22
CA GLN A 109 8.58 15.78 -0.90
C GLN A 109 8.82 14.43 -0.20
N ASP A 110 10.03 13.93 -0.28
CA ASP A 110 10.42 12.62 0.24
C ASP A 110 10.17 12.42 1.75
N ASP A 111 10.16 13.53 2.51
CA ASP A 111 9.85 13.51 3.95
C ASP A 111 8.34 13.71 4.24
N HIS A 112 7.50 13.79 3.20
CA HIS A 112 6.06 13.78 3.41
C HIS A 112 5.62 12.34 3.73
N PRO A 113 4.92 12.07 4.86
CA PRO A 113 4.64 10.70 5.32
C PRO A 113 3.87 9.87 4.30
N ASN A 114 2.89 10.46 3.61
CA ASN A 114 2.14 9.77 2.55
C ASN A 114 3.03 9.41 1.35
N VAL A 115 3.95 10.29 0.94
CA VAL A 115 4.88 10.05 -0.18
C VAL A 115 5.83 8.91 0.19
N ALA A 116 6.48 9.01 1.35
CA ALA A 116 7.40 7.98 1.82
C ALA A 116 6.68 6.62 2.00
N ASN A 117 5.44 6.62 2.51
CA ASN A 117 4.64 5.41 2.64
C ASN A 117 4.37 4.74 1.28
N LEU A 118 3.94 5.49 0.26
CA LEU A 118 3.68 4.94 -1.07
C LEU A 118 4.95 4.45 -1.77
N ILE A 119 6.09 5.11 -1.58
CA ILE A 119 7.37 4.63 -2.07
C ILE A 119 7.75 3.31 -1.37
N GLY A 120 7.58 3.23 -0.04
CA GLY A 120 7.80 2.00 0.72
C GLY A 120 6.91 0.85 0.26
N TYR A 121 5.63 1.13 0.03
CA TYR A 121 4.69 0.16 -0.54
C TYR A 121 5.12 -0.33 -1.93
N SER A 122 5.51 0.60 -2.80
CA SER A 122 5.94 0.26 -4.16
C SER A 122 7.19 -0.62 -4.16
N TYR A 123 8.19 -0.33 -3.32
CA TYR A 123 9.36 -1.21 -3.15
C TYR A 123 8.98 -2.59 -2.60
N ARG A 124 8.03 -2.67 -1.65
CA ARG A 124 7.50 -3.94 -1.15
C ARG A 124 6.89 -4.77 -2.27
N LYS A 125 6.08 -4.17 -3.14
CA LYS A 125 5.44 -4.84 -4.28
C LYS A 125 6.46 -5.29 -5.33
N LEU A 126 7.59 -4.60 -5.47
CA LEU A 126 8.73 -5.00 -6.30
C LEU A 126 9.62 -6.08 -5.64
N GLY A 127 9.37 -6.45 -4.39
CA GLY A 127 10.17 -7.42 -3.64
C GLY A 127 11.46 -6.84 -3.03
N ASP A 128 11.70 -5.54 -3.15
CA ASP A 128 12.82 -4.88 -2.46
C ASP A 128 12.43 -4.53 -1.03
N TYR A 129 12.38 -5.54 -0.19
CA TYR A 129 11.98 -5.41 1.21
C TYR A 129 12.91 -4.53 2.03
N LYS A 130 14.19 -4.45 1.64
CA LYS A 130 15.17 -3.61 2.35
C LYS A 130 14.89 -2.13 2.12
N LEU A 131 14.69 -1.71 0.87
CA LEU A 131 14.31 -0.33 0.57
C LEU A 131 12.92 0.00 1.09
N SER A 132 11.97 -0.93 1.00
CA SER A 132 10.63 -0.78 1.58
C SER A 132 10.69 -0.40 3.06
N GLN A 133 11.50 -1.13 3.86
CA GLN A 133 11.69 -0.84 5.27
C GLN A 133 12.20 0.59 5.50
N VAL A 134 13.27 0.97 4.79
CA VAL A 134 13.87 2.32 4.91
C VAL A 134 12.83 3.42 4.68
N TRP A 135 11.95 3.24 3.69
CA TRP A 135 10.93 4.22 3.35
C TRP A 135 9.78 4.26 4.36
N TYR A 136 9.34 3.12 4.90
CA TYR A 136 8.37 3.09 5.99
C TYR A 136 8.91 3.75 7.26
N GLU A 137 10.16 3.48 7.62
CA GLU A 137 10.81 4.13 8.76
C GLU A 137 10.94 5.64 8.56
N ARG A 138 11.23 6.09 7.33
CA ARG A 138 11.24 7.51 6.95
C ARG A 138 9.87 8.15 7.14
N ALA A 139 8.79 7.48 6.70
CA ALA A 139 7.42 7.95 6.89
C ALA A 139 7.07 8.12 8.37
N LEU A 140 7.39 7.12 9.21
CA LEU A 140 7.14 7.17 10.65
C LEU A 140 8.03 8.16 11.40
N LYS A 141 9.23 8.44 10.89
CA LYS A 141 10.09 9.51 11.41
C LYS A 141 9.49 10.89 11.13
N ALA A 142 8.87 11.07 9.98
CA ALA A 142 8.22 12.32 9.60
C ALA A 142 6.91 12.54 10.37
N ASP A 143 6.12 11.48 10.53
CA ASP A 143 4.89 11.46 11.34
C ASP A 143 4.76 10.13 12.12
N PRO A 144 5.10 10.11 13.41
CA PRO A 144 4.96 8.93 14.27
C PRO A 144 3.51 8.45 14.46
N ASN A 145 2.53 9.27 14.09
CA ASN A 145 1.10 8.95 14.18
C ASN A 145 0.49 8.62 12.81
N HIS A 146 1.28 8.43 11.77
CA HIS A 146 0.79 8.08 10.45
C HIS A 146 0.27 6.63 10.42
N VAL A 147 -1.03 6.49 10.67
CA VAL A 147 -1.71 5.19 10.87
C VAL A 147 -1.53 4.26 9.67
N LEU A 148 -1.65 4.79 8.46
CA LEU A 148 -1.50 4.01 7.22
C LEU A 148 -0.10 3.38 7.10
N THR A 149 0.95 4.10 7.52
CA THR A 149 2.31 3.52 7.52
C THR A 149 2.45 2.42 8.57
N TRP A 150 1.89 2.59 9.77
CA TRP A 150 1.88 1.52 10.76
C TRP A 150 1.21 0.25 10.23
N GLN A 151 0.09 0.38 9.51
CA GLN A 151 -0.59 -0.75 8.88
C GLN A 151 0.29 -1.40 7.80
N TYR A 152 0.76 -0.65 6.81
CA TYR A 152 1.54 -1.20 5.68
C TYR A 152 2.86 -1.81 6.14
N TYR A 153 3.52 -1.19 7.10
CA TYR A 153 4.73 -1.74 7.68
C TYR A 153 4.44 -2.97 8.56
N GLY A 154 3.29 -3.02 9.24
CA GLY A 154 2.81 -4.20 9.95
C GLY A 154 2.58 -5.39 9.01
N LEU A 155 1.95 -5.16 7.86
CA LEU A 155 1.77 -6.17 6.81
C LEU A 155 3.12 -6.65 6.25
N TRP A 156 4.07 -5.73 6.03
CA TRP A 156 5.44 -6.07 5.65
C TRP A 156 6.12 -6.96 6.70
N GLN A 157 5.92 -6.68 7.99
CA GLN A 157 6.46 -7.53 9.08
C GLN A 157 5.89 -8.94 9.02
N ILE A 158 4.59 -9.10 8.72
CA ILE A 158 3.97 -10.42 8.57
C ILE A 158 4.61 -11.18 7.40
N GLU A 159 4.83 -10.54 6.26
CA GLU A 159 5.49 -11.14 5.09
C GLU A 159 6.93 -11.58 5.38
N GLN A 160 7.63 -10.86 6.27
CA GLN A 160 8.97 -11.23 6.73
C GLN A 160 8.96 -12.29 7.86
N GLY A 161 7.78 -12.78 8.25
CA GLY A 161 7.63 -13.73 9.36
C GLY A 161 7.69 -13.12 10.76
N ASN A 162 7.81 -11.80 10.86
CA ASN A 162 7.97 -11.07 12.12
C ASN A 162 6.62 -10.74 12.78
N ARG A 163 5.80 -11.74 13.07
CA ARG A 163 4.43 -11.55 13.58
C ARG A 163 4.37 -10.79 14.91
N GLU A 164 5.36 -10.96 15.79
CA GLU A 164 5.39 -10.20 17.05
C GLU A 164 5.60 -8.71 16.80
N GLN A 165 6.45 -8.35 15.84
CA GLN A 165 6.60 -6.95 15.44
C GLN A 165 5.32 -6.40 14.80
N ALA A 166 4.61 -7.20 14.01
CA ALA A 166 3.32 -6.81 13.45
C ALA A 166 2.25 -6.56 14.54
N LYS A 167 2.24 -7.37 15.61
CA LYS A 167 1.37 -7.12 16.79
C LYS A 167 1.72 -5.80 17.50
N TYR A 168 3.01 -5.47 17.61
CA TYR A 168 3.40 -4.16 18.11
C TYR A 168 2.84 -3.04 17.23
N HIS A 169 2.91 -3.16 15.89
CA HIS A 169 2.33 -2.19 14.97
C HIS A 169 0.81 -2.08 15.17
N LEU A 170 0.11 -3.20 15.34
CA LEU A 170 -1.32 -3.22 15.63
C LEU A 170 -1.66 -2.45 16.91
N SER A 171 -0.87 -2.62 17.98
CA SER A 171 -1.03 -1.88 19.23
C SER A 171 -0.81 -0.38 19.06
N ARG A 172 0.14 0.01 18.18
CA ARG A 172 0.37 1.43 17.84
C ARG A 172 -0.83 2.02 17.12
N ILE A 173 -1.39 1.31 16.14
CA ILE A 173 -2.62 1.72 15.43
C ILE A 173 -3.75 1.91 16.45
N ALA A 174 -3.99 0.93 17.33
CA ALA A 174 -5.03 1.03 18.36
C ALA A 174 -4.87 2.27 19.25
N SER A 175 -3.62 2.62 19.59
CA SER A 175 -3.34 3.81 20.41
C SER A 175 -3.60 5.14 19.71
N ILE A 176 -3.61 5.17 18.35
CA ILE A 176 -3.77 6.39 17.55
C ILE A 176 -5.23 6.59 17.13
N CYS A 177 -5.88 5.56 16.60
CA CYS A 177 -7.25 5.66 16.04
C CYS A 177 -8.26 4.70 16.68
N GLY A 178 -7.87 3.90 17.65
CA GLY A 178 -8.74 2.89 18.26
C GLY A 178 -8.78 1.59 17.44
N THR A 179 -9.64 0.66 17.87
CA THR A 179 -9.78 -0.66 17.23
C THR A 179 -10.80 -0.68 16.09
N ASP A 180 -11.56 0.39 15.91
CA ASP A 180 -12.62 0.49 14.92
C ASP A 180 -12.17 1.12 13.60
N CYS A 181 -10.93 1.61 13.51
CA CYS A 181 -10.41 2.17 12.26
C CYS A 181 -10.08 1.07 11.24
N ALA A 182 -10.09 1.42 9.97
CA ALA A 182 -9.90 0.47 8.87
C ALA A 182 -8.53 -0.20 8.92
N GLU A 183 -7.50 0.55 9.26
CA GLU A 183 -6.12 0.10 9.34
C GLU A 183 -5.91 -0.93 10.44
N TYR A 184 -6.56 -0.73 11.60
CA TYR A 184 -6.52 -1.72 12.68
C TYR A 184 -7.13 -3.03 12.23
N ARG A 185 -8.38 -3.01 11.74
CA ARG A 185 -9.09 -4.21 11.29
C ARG A 185 -8.34 -4.95 10.17
N SER A 186 -7.72 -4.21 9.25
CA SER A 186 -6.95 -4.80 8.17
C SER A 186 -5.71 -5.56 8.67
N LEU A 187 -4.94 -4.95 9.57
CA LEU A 187 -3.74 -5.60 10.11
C LEU A 187 -4.11 -6.75 11.07
N GLU A 188 -5.19 -6.61 11.84
CA GLU A 188 -5.72 -7.66 12.71
C GLU A 188 -6.12 -8.89 11.89
N ALA A 189 -6.92 -8.72 10.83
CA ALA A 189 -7.32 -9.81 9.93
C ALA A 189 -6.11 -10.52 9.30
N ALA A 190 -5.08 -9.75 8.91
CA ALA A 190 -3.84 -10.32 8.40
C ALA A 190 -3.08 -11.14 9.45
N LEU A 191 -3.11 -10.71 10.71
CA LEU A 191 -2.52 -11.45 11.83
C LEU A 191 -3.32 -12.71 12.20
N GLU A 192 -4.61 -12.78 11.94
CA GLU A 192 -5.44 -13.97 12.14
C GLU A 192 -5.23 -15.03 11.06
N SER A 193 -4.79 -14.62 9.87
CA SER A 193 -4.52 -15.53 8.75
C SER A 193 -3.34 -16.45 9.07
N PRO A 194 -3.41 -17.76 8.70
CA PRO A 194 -2.30 -18.69 8.90
C PRO A 194 -1.03 -18.21 8.18
N PRO A 195 0.17 -18.48 8.76
CA PRO A 195 1.43 -18.19 8.10
C PRO A 195 1.51 -18.85 6.71
N GLY A 196 1.97 -18.13 5.68
CA GLY A 196 2.14 -18.65 4.32
C GLY A 196 0.89 -18.55 3.43
N THR A 197 -0.26 -18.10 3.92
CA THR A 197 -1.34 -17.67 3.06
C THR A 197 -0.93 -16.34 2.45
N GLY A 198 -0.73 -16.32 1.11
CA GLY A 198 -0.35 -15.09 0.40
C GLY A 198 -1.33 -13.97 0.74
N LEU A 199 -0.82 -12.90 1.34
CA LEU A 199 -1.62 -11.72 1.64
C LEU A 199 -1.86 -11.00 0.30
N VAL A 200 -3.05 -11.17 -0.25
CA VAL A 200 -3.52 -10.43 -1.44
C VAL A 200 -4.14 -9.13 -0.94
N TYR A 201 -3.41 -8.02 -1.11
CA TYR A 201 -3.89 -6.66 -0.83
C TYR A 201 -3.85 -5.81 -2.09
#